data_c46dee3c30bde28f42530220063a12f0
#
_entry.id   c46dee3c30bde28f42530220063a12f0
#
_cell.length_a   1.000
_cell.length_b   1.000
_cell.length_c   1.000
_cell.angle_alpha   90.00
_cell.angle_beta   90.00
_cell.angle_gamma   90.00
#
_symmetry.space_group_name_H-M   'P 1'
#
loop_
_entity.id
_entity.type
_entity.pdbx_description
1 polymer ?
#
loop_
_entity_poly.entity_id
_entity_poly.type
_entity_poly.pdbx_seq_one_letter_code
_entity_poly.pdbx_strand_id
1 'polypeptide(L)'
;MRKETSKMKIEVLFPEVANLYGDLSNIEYLKKCLNNDVEIIETSLNDEPAFVKQDDINLIFMAGMTEKSQEIVIKKLKPYADRIDELVSKNQPVLLLGNAMEILGKFIENEDESQIRAVGLYHFYAHRDMFGLFGYTNGARINKVYVRIWWTFAQITQTLNFNNIGTVIG
;
A
#
# COMPACT_ATOMS: atom_id res chain seq x y z
N MET A 1 -3.06 -28.12 26.92
CA MET A 1 -3.34 -27.81 25.51
C MET A 1 -2.80 -26.44 25.19
N ARG A 2 -1.71 -26.34 24.42
CA ARG A 2 -1.28 -25.05 23.84
C ARG A 2 -2.34 -24.68 22.81
N LYS A 3 -3.00 -23.50 22.97
CA LYS A 3 -3.75 -22.89 21.87
C LYS A 3 -2.78 -22.73 20.70
N GLU A 4 -3.06 -23.38 19.57
CA GLU A 4 -2.43 -23.01 18.33
C GLU A 4 -2.78 -21.53 18.08
N THR A 5 -1.82 -20.66 18.29
CA THR A 5 -1.92 -19.28 17.86
C THR A 5 -1.87 -19.31 16.34
N SER A 6 -2.94 -18.91 15.67
CA SER A 6 -2.93 -18.76 14.22
C SER A 6 -1.80 -17.80 13.84
N LYS A 7 -0.95 -18.22 12.91
CA LYS A 7 0.12 -17.34 12.40
C LYS A 7 -0.47 -16.08 11.79
N MET A 8 0.23 -14.96 11.97
CA MET A 8 -0.11 -13.73 11.28
C MET A 8 0.09 -13.93 9.78
N LYS A 9 -0.91 -13.53 8.97
CA LYS A 9 -0.85 -13.61 7.51
C LYS A 9 -0.61 -12.22 6.91
N ILE A 10 0.44 -12.09 6.10
CA ILE A 10 0.75 -10.88 5.36
C ILE A 10 0.64 -11.19 3.87
N GLU A 11 -0.24 -10.51 3.17
CA GLU A 11 -0.30 -10.59 1.72
C GLU A 11 0.58 -9.52 1.10
N VAL A 12 1.51 -9.92 0.24
CA VAL A 12 2.39 -9.06 -0.55
C VAL A 12 1.88 -9.02 -1.98
N LEU A 13 1.42 -7.86 -2.42
CA LEU A 13 0.84 -7.70 -3.74
C LEU A 13 1.93 -7.42 -4.79
N PHE A 14 1.95 -8.22 -5.83
CA PHE A 14 2.70 -8.03 -7.08
C PHE A 14 4.20 -7.82 -6.89
N PRO A 15 4.90 -8.66 -6.09
CA PRO A 15 6.32 -8.48 -5.76
C PRO A 15 7.23 -8.42 -6.98
N GLU A 16 6.83 -9.00 -8.10
CA GLU A 16 7.57 -9.00 -9.36
C GLU A 16 7.63 -7.63 -10.05
N VAL A 17 6.70 -6.73 -9.74
CA VAL A 17 6.64 -5.37 -10.31
C VAL A 17 6.66 -4.26 -9.27
N ALA A 18 6.31 -4.57 -8.02
CA ALA A 18 6.23 -3.64 -6.89
C ALA A 18 7.43 -3.86 -5.94
N ASN A 19 8.63 -3.46 -6.38
CA ASN A 19 9.87 -3.56 -5.61
C ASN A 19 10.93 -2.59 -6.15
N LEU A 20 10.55 -1.34 -6.42
CA LEU A 20 11.37 -0.39 -7.19
C LEU A 20 12.74 -0.12 -6.54
N TYR A 21 12.80 -0.01 -5.22
CA TYR A 21 14.01 0.30 -4.46
C TYR A 21 14.40 -0.80 -3.48
N GLY A 22 14.02 -2.04 -3.74
CA GLY A 22 14.25 -3.14 -2.80
C GLY A 22 13.30 -3.08 -1.59
N ASP A 23 12.15 -2.46 -1.74
CA ASP A 23 11.16 -2.24 -0.66
C ASP A 23 10.64 -3.53 -0.04
N LEU A 24 10.77 -4.68 -0.71
CA LEU A 24 10.44 -5.99 -0.15
C LEU A 24 11.31 -6.35 1.06
N SER A 25 12.45 -5.69 1.24
CA SER A 25 13.26 -5.81 2.47
C SER A 25 12.46 -5.45 3.73
N ASN A 26 11.42 -4.62 3.62
CA ASN A 26 10.51 -4.33 4.72
C ASN A 26 9.75 -5.57 5.19
N ILE A 27 9.38 -6.47 4.27
CA ILE A 27 8.73 -7.73 4.61
C ILE A 27 9.70 -8.66 5.33
N GLU A 28 10.95 -8.75 4.87
CA GLU A 28 11.98 -9.52 5.56
C GLU A 28 12.29 -8.98 6.96
N TYR A 29 12.26 -7.66 7.13
CA TYR A 29 12.38 -7.03 8.44
C TYR A 29 11.20 -7.37 9.35
N LEU A 30 9.97 -7.27 8.86
CA LEU A 30 8.76 -7.65 9.61
C LEU A 30 8.80 -9.13 10.01
N LYS A 31 9.21 -10.03 9.14
CA LYS A 31 9.38 -11.47 9.46
C LYS A 31 10.30 -11.66 10.65
N LYS A 32 11.45 -10.96 10.67
CA LYS A 32 12.40 -11.01 11.80
C LYS A 32 11.80 -10.45 13.09
N CYS A 33 11.10 -9.31 13.02
CA CYS A 33 10.44 -8.70 14.18
C CYS A 33 9.35 -9.62 14.77
N LEU A 34 8.71 -10.42 13.94
CA LEU A 34 7.68 -11.39 14.32
C LEU A 34 8.26 -12.79 14.61
N ASN A 35 9.58 -12.91 14.83
CA ASN A 35 10.28 -14.16 15.10
C ASN A 35 10.01 -15.27 14.07
N ASN A 36 9.77 -14.90 12.82
CA ASN A 36 9.36 -15.78 11.73
C ASN A 36 8.02 -16.52 11.98
N ASP A 37 7.22 -16.07 12.94
CA ASP A 37 5.88 -16.60 13.20
C ASP A 37 4.82 -15.89 12.36
N VAL A 38 5.07 -15.83 11.05
CA VAL A 38 4.25 -15.16 10.06
C VAL A 38 4.19 -16.00 8.78
N GLU A 39 3.02 -15.98 8.15
CA GLU A 39 2.80 -16.55 6.82
C GLU A 39 2.81 -15.42 5.79
N ILE A 40 3.67 -15.52 4.80
CA ILE A 40 3.72 -14.57 3.68
C ILE A 40 2.99 -15.19 2.49
N ILE A 41 2.01 -14.49 1.98
CA ILE A 41 1.26 -14.84 0.77
C ILE A 41 1.67 -13.85 -0.31
N GLU A 42 2.40 -14.31 -1.32
CA GLU A 42 2.76 -13.49 -2.47
C GLU A 42 1.72 -13.65 -3.56
N THR A 43 1.10 -12.54 -3.96
CA THR A 43 0.12 -12.52 -5.05
C THR A 43 0.77 -11.93 -6.29
N SER A 44 0.89 -12.73 -7.35
CA SER A 44 1.39 -12.30 -8.66
C SER A 44 0.32 -11.50 -9.44
N LEU A 45 0.74 -10.71 -10.43
CA LEU A 45 -0.17 -9.99 -11.34
C LEU A 45 -1.18 -10.90 -12.05
N ASN A 46 -0.81 -12.17 -12.28
CA ASN A 46 -1.70 -13.13 -12.95
C ASN A 46 -2.71 -13.77 -11.99
N ASP A 47 -2.48 -13.69 -10.69
CA ASP A 47 -3.30 -14.33 -9.68
C ASP A 47 -4.41 -13.39 -9.17
N GLU A 48 -5.48 -13.96 -8.65
CA GLU A 48 -6.46 -13.21 -7.88
C GLU A 48 -5.90 -12.92 -6.50
N PRO A 49 -5.98 -11.65 -6.01
CA PRO A 49 -5.51 -11.34 -4.67
C PRO A 49 -6.17 -12.18 -3.60
N ALA A 50 -5.37 -12.68 -2.64
CA ALA A 50 -5.85 -13.55 -1.57
C ALA A 50 -6.91 -12.85 -0.70
N PHE A 51 -6.79 -11.54 -0.48
CA PHE A 51 -7.74 -10.74 0.28
C PHE A 51 -9.17 -10.76 -0.32
N VAL A 52 -9.32 -11.16 -1.58
CA VAL A 52 -10.64 -11.25 -2.23
C VAL A 52 -11.46 -12.38 -1.61
N LYS A 53 -10.82 -13.50 -1.27
CA LYS A 53 -11.47 -14.71 -0.76
C LYS A 53 -11.17 -15.02 0.70
N GLN A 54 -10.15 -14.39 1.27
CA GLN A 54 -9.69 -14.66 2.63
C GLN A 54 -9.96 -13.46 3.53
N ASP A 55 -10.64 -13.68 4.65
CA ASP A 55 -10.91 -12.64 5.66
C ASP A 55 -9.89 -12.64 6.80
N ASP A 56 -8.95 -13.59 6.80
CA ASP A 56 -7.96 -13.77 7.86
C ASP A 56 -6.57 -13.19 7.51
N ILE A 57 -6.48 -12.39 6.46
CA ILE A 57 -5.29 -11.59 6.16
C ILE A 57 -5.13 -10.50 7.23
N ASN A 58 -3.97 -10.42 7.86
CA ASN A 58 -3.71 -9.44 8.91
C ASN A 58 -3.07 -8.14 8.41
N LEU A 59 -2.37 -8.20 7.27
CA LEU A 59 -1.76 -7.04 6.62
C LEU A 59 -1.74 -7.26 5.11
N ILE A 60 -2.16 -6.24 4.36
CA ILE A 60 -1.95 -6.17 2.91
C ILE A 60 -0.79 -5.20 2.67
N PHE A 61 0.21 -5.63 1.92
CA PHE A 61 1.41 -4.85 1.62
C PHE A 61 1.61 -4.70 0.12
N MET A 62 1.95 -3.50 -0.32
CA MET A 62 2.38 -3.25 -1.70
C MET A 62 3.49 -2.18 -1.72
N ALA A 63 4.58 -2.49 -2.38
CA ALA A 63 5.73 -1.61 -2.50
C ALA A 63 5.61 -0.65 -3.69
N GLY A 64 6.55 0.30 -3.77
CA GLY A 64 6.67 1.21 -4.90
C GLY A 64 7.04 0.50 -6.20
N MET A 65 6.68 1.09 -7.34
CA MET A 65 6.86 0.49 -8.66
C MET A 65 7.15 1.54 -9.74
N THR A 66 7.54 1.09 -10.93
CA THR A 66 7.65 1.99 -12.07
C THR A 66 6.26 2.52 -12.49
N GLU A 67 6.21 3.68 -13.12
CA GLU A 67 4.96 4.27 -13.61
C GLU A 67 4.19 3.33 -14.55
N LYS A 68 4.92 2.65 -15.44
CA LYS A 68 4.34 1.66 -16.34
C LYS A 68 3.72 0.49 -15.58
N SER A 69 4.38 0.00 -14.54
CA SER A 69 3.84 -1.05 -13.67
C SER A 69 2.63 -0.55 -12.89
N GLN A 70 2.65 0.70 -12.44
CA GLN A 70 1.54 1.32 -11.72
C GLN A 70 0.24 1.31 -12.53
N GLU A 71 0.32 1.62 -13.84
CA GLU A 71 -0.85 1.55 -14.71
C GLU A 71 -1.42 0.13 -14.85
N ILE A 72 -0.53 -0.87 -14.91
CA ILE A 72 -0.94 -2.29 -14.95
C ILE A 72 -1.62 -2.67 -13.66
N VAL A 73 -1.03 -2.30 -12.51
CA VAL A 73 -1.57 -2.60 -11.19
C VAL A 73 -2.91 -1.88 -10.95
N ILE A 74 -3.06 -0.64 -11.40
CA ILE A 74 -4.37 0.06 -11.36
C ILE A 74 -5.45 -0.76 -12.07
N LYS A 75 -5.18 -1.21 -13.29
CA LYS A 75 -6.12 -2.03 -14.07
C LYS A 75 -6.45 -3.35 -13.35
N LYS A 76 -5.45 -3.95 -12.72
CA LYS A 76 -5.59 -5.21 -11.98
C LYS A 76 -6.41 -5.05 -10.70
N LEU A 77 -6.22 -3.97 -9.94
CA LEU A 77 -6.90 -3.75 -8.65
C LEU A 77 -8.30 -3.14 -8.80
N LYS A 78 -8.57 -2.43 -9.88
CA LYS A 78 -9.84 -1.74 -10.11
C LYS A 78 -11.09 -2.61 -9.93
N PRO A 79 -11.13 -3.87 -10.38
CA PRO A 79 -12.28 -4.75 -10.15
C PRO A 79 -12.53 -5.09 -8.68
N TYR A 80 -11.55 -4.90 -7.81
CA TYR A 80 -11.61 -5.22 -6.39
C TYR A 80 -11.77 -3.98 -5.50
N ALA A 81 -12.10 -2.83 -6.08
CA ALA A 81 -12.24 -1.56 -5.35
C ALA A 81 -13.18 -1.67 -4.16
N ASP A 82 -14.39 -2.20 -4.37
CA ASP A 82 -15.40 -2.36 -3.31
C ASP A 82 -14.92 -3.28 -2.18
N ARG A 83 -14.17 -4.33 -2.53
CA ARG A 83 -13.60 -5.24 -1.53
C ARG A 83 -12.50 -4.57 -0.71
N ILE A 84 -11.65 -3.77 -1.33
CA ILE A 84 -10.61 -3.00 -0.63
C ILE A 84 -11.27 -1.99 0.32
N ASP A 85 -12.31 -1.29 -0.12
CA ASP A 85 -13.06 -0.34 0.72
C ASP A 85 -13.72 -1.03 1.92
N GLU A 86 -14.35 -2.18 1.70
CA GLU A 86 -14.91 -3.03 2.76
C GLU A 86 -13.86 -3.40 3.81
N LEU A 87 -12.69 -3.88 3.37
CA LEU A 87 -11.59 -4.29 4.26
C LEU A 87 -11.07 -3.11 5.08
N VAL A 88 -10.83 -1.98 4.45
CA VAL A 88 -10.38 -0.76 5.14
C VAL A 88 -11.45 -0.27 6.14
N SER A 89 -12.72 -0.34 5.78
CA SER A 89 -13.84 -0.01 6.67
C SER A 89 -13.89 -0.91 7.90
N LYS A 90 -13.47 -2.18 7.76
CA LYS A 90 -13.31 -3.16 8.86
C LYS A 90 -12.00 -3.01 9.65
N ASN A 91 -11.23 -1.96 9.41
CA ASN A 91 -9.91 -1.71 10.01
C ASN A 91 -8.82 -2.69 9.58
N GLN A 92 -8.93 -3.31 8.43
CA GLN A 92 -7.85 -4.11 7.85
C GLN A 92 -6.64 -3.22 7.58
N PRO A 93 -5.45 -3.51 8.14
CA PRO A 93 -4.23 -2.78 7.83
C PRO A 93 -3.82 -2.96 6.38
N VAL A 94 -3.56 -1.84 5.69
CA VAL A 94 -3.01 -1.80 4.33
C VAL A 94 -1.81 -0.88 4.34
N LEU A 95 -0.63 -1.41 4.00
CA LEU A 95 0.63 -0.65 3.94
C LEU A 95 1.07 -0.50 2.49
N LEU A 96 1.03 0.72 2.01
CA LEU A 96 1.44 1.07 0.65
C LEU A 96 2.67 1.98 0.70
N LEU A 97 3.71 1.63 -0.05
CA LEU A 97 4.96 2.39 -0.10
C LEU A 97 5.07 3.18 -1.40
N GLY A 98 5.64 4.38 -1.29
CA GLY A 98 5.90 5.24 -2.45
C GLY A 98 4.64 5.48 -3.28
N ASN A 99 4.76 5.37 -4.60
CA ASN A 99 3.67 5.61 -5.53
C ASN A 99 2.57 4.54 -5.54
N ALA A 100 2.72 3.46 -4.77
CA ALA A 100 1.65 2.48 -4.59
C ALA A 100 0.39 3.09 -3.98
N MET A 101 0.53 4.14 -3.15
CA MET A 101 -0.61 4.85 -2.58
C MET A 101 -1.45 5.57 -3.63
N GLU A 102 -0.81 6.12 -4.65
CA GLU A 102 -1.47 6.91 -5.69
C GLU A 102 -2.56 6.11 -6.43
N ILE A 103 -2.38 4.78 -6.46
CA ILE A 103 -3.29 3.82 -7.08
C ILE A 103 -4.71 3.91 -6.48
N LEU A 104 -4.81 4.22 -5.18
CA LEU A 104 -6.11 4.29 -4.51
C LEU A 104 -6.83 5.64 -4.67
N GLY A 105 -6.14 6.66 -5.23
CA GLY A 105 -6.70 7.97 -5.51
C GLY A 105 -7.69 7.99 -6.68
N LYS A 106 -8.15 9.18 -7.04
CA LYS A 106 -9.06 9.39 -8.17
C LYS A 106 -8.36 9.26 -9.52
N PHE A 107 -7.21 9.91 -9.65
CA PHE A 107 -6.40 9.91 -10.86
C PHE A 107 -4.96 10.29 -10.54
N ILE A 108 -4.09 10.00 -11.47
CA ILE A 108 -2.69 10.45 -11.48
C ILE A 108 -2.55 11.38 -12.69
N GLU A 109 -2.11 12.60 -12.48
CA GLU A 109 -1.85 13.59 -13.52
C GLU A 109 -0.39 13.57 -13.91
N ASN A 110 -0.11 13.47 -15.20
CA ASN A 110 1.22 13.51 -15.76
C ASN A 110 1.64 14.98 -16.00
N GLU A 111 2.92 15.22 -16.27
CA GLU A 111 3.44 16.57 -16.59
C GLU A 111 2.81 17.22 -17.82
N ASP A 112 2.35 16.43 -18.77
CA ASP A 112 1.63 16.86 -19.97
C ASP A 112 0.13 17.09 -19.71
N GLU A 113 -0.30 17.14 -18.44
CA GLU A 113 -1.67 17.31 -17.99
C GLU A 113 -2.59 16.10 -18.35
N SER A 114 -2.06 15.07 -18.97
CA SER A 114 -2.83 13.84 -19.20
C SER A 114 -3.11 13.12 -17.87
N GLN A 115 -4.29 12.49 -17.77
CA GLN A 115 -4.72 11.88 -16.53
C GLN A 115 -4.94 10.37 -16.68
N ILE A 116 -4.39 9.61 -15.74
CA ILE A 116 -4.58 8.19 -15.59
C ILE A 116 -5.61 7.97 -14.49
N ARG A 117 -6.79 7.45 -14.82
CA ARG A 117 -7.80 7.12 -13.82
C ARG A 117 -7.30 5.99 -12.94
N ALA A 118 -7.13 6.29 -11.65
CA ALA A 118 -6.77 5.33 -10.61
C ALA A 118 -7.99 4.52 -10.14
N VAL A 119 -7.89 3.80 -9.03
CA VAL A 119 -8.97 2.96 -8.49
C VAL A 119 -10.16 3.81 -8.03
N GLY A 120 -9.90 5.00 -7.47
CA GLY A 120 -10.94 5.97 -7.15
C GLY A 120 -11.58 5.82 -5.78
N LEU A 121 -10.93 5.11 -4.85
CA LEU A 121 -11.44 4.89 -3.50
C LEU A 121 -11.42 6.15 -2.63
N TYR A 122 -10.39 6.98 -2.80
CA TYR A 122 -10.17 8.15 -1.94
C TYR A 122 -10.16 9.46 -2.73
N HIS A 123 -10.54 10.55 -2.04
CA HIS A 123 -10.71 11.89 -2.63
C HIS A 123 -9.38 12.65 -2.74
N PHE A 124 -8.31 11.99 -3.17
CA PHE A 124 -7.06 12.65 -3.52
C PHE A 124 -6.65 12.31 -4.97
N TYR A 125 -5.71 13.07 -5.50
CA TYR A 125 -5.03 12.76 -6.74
C TYR A 125 -3.52 12.97 -6.56
N ALA A 126 -2.72 12.35 -7.41
CA ALA A 126 -1.28 12.56 -7.47
C ALA A 126 -0.94 13.36 -8.72
N HIS A 127 0.09 14.20 -8.62
CA HIS A 127 0.70 14.89 -9.76
C HIS A 127 2.13 14.39 -9.90
N ARG A 128 2.51 13.94 -11.10
CA ARG A 128 3.86 13.51 -11.43
C ARG A 128 4.68 14.73 -11.79
N ASP A 129 5.85 14.88 -11.15
CA ASP A 129 6.81 15.95 -11.42
C ASP A 129 8.20 15.32 -11.62
N MET A 130 8.86 15.63 -12.73
CA MET A 130 10.22 15.18 -13.05
C MET A 130 11.25 15.56 -12.00
N PHE A 131 11.03 16.64 -11.26
CA PHE A 131 11.94 17.07 -10.20
C PHE A 131 11.74 16.35 -8.87
N GLY A 132 10.87 15.36 -8.83
CA GLY A 132 10.67 14.49 -7.64
C GLY A 132 10.01 15.18 -6.45
N LEU A 133 9.40 16.33 -6.64
CA LEU A 133 8.59 17.00 -5.64
C LEU A 133 7.15 16.49 -5.75
N PHE A 134 6.81 15.46 -4.98
CA PHE A 134 5.44 15.00 -4.88
C PHE A 134 4.63 15.97 -4.04
N GLY A 135 3.83 16.80 -4.69
CA GLY A 135 2.87 17.66 -4.04
C GLY A 135 1.56 16.95 -3.78
N TYR A 136 1.21 16.74 -2.51
CA TYR A 136 -0.14 16.34 -2.16
C TYR A 136 -0.96 17.59 -1.88
N THR A 137 -1.91 17.90 -2.73
CA THR A 137 -2.83 19.01 -2.50
C THR A 137 -4.16 18.48 -1.95
N ASN A 138 -4.48 18.99 -0.75
CA ASN A 138 -5.76 18.99 -0.07
C ASN A 138 -6.27 17.70 0.61
N GLY A 139 -5.96 17.61 1.90
CA GLY A 139 -6.93 17.42 2.97
C GLY A 139 -7.89 16.24 2.95
N ALA A 140 -7.53 15.11 2.34
CA ALA A 140 -8.30 13.92 2.59
C ALA A 140 -7.80 13.28 3.90
N ARG A 141 -8.62 13.30 4.95
CA ARG A 141 -8.45 12.40 6.09
C ARG A 141 -8.65 10.99 5.58
N ILE A 142 -7.54 10.30 5.30
CA ILE A 142 -7.57 8.87 5.08
C ILE A 142 -7.56 8.24 6.47
N ASN A 143 -8.71 8.11 7.08
CA ASN A 143 -8.85 7.32 8.28
C ASN A 143 -8.47 5.89 7.91
N LYS A 144 -7.35 5.39 8.49
CA LYS A 144 -6.95 3.98 8.53
C LYS A 144 -6.10 3.42 7.37
N VAL A 145 -5.61 4.22 6.45
CA VAL A 145 -4.56 3.78 5.50
C VAL A 145 -3.20 4.26 6.01
N TYR A 146 -2.31 3.34 6.29
CA TYR A 146 -0.95 3.65 6.72
C TYR A 146 -0.09 3.90 5.50
N VAL A 147 0.33 5.15 5.32
CA VAL A 147 1.18 5.54 4.21
C VAL A 147 2.53 5.95 4.75
N ARG A 148 3.56 5.21 4.37
CA ARG A 148 4.95 5.62 4.58
C ARG A 148 5.56 6.02 3.25
N ILE A 149 5.80 7.31 3.07
CA ILE A 149 6.55 7.83 1.93
C ILE A 149 8.02 7.83 2.32
N TRP A 150 8.85 7.05 1.63
CA TRP A 150 10.30 7.12 1.75
C TRP A 150 10.83 8.11 0.72
N TRP A 151 11.44 9.18 1.19
CA TRP A 151 12.26 10.08 0.39
C TRP A 151 13.72 9.70 0.57
N THR A 152 14.43 9.53 -0.52
CA THR A 152 15.87 9.25 -0.49
C THR A 152 16.69 10.51 -0.13
N PHE A 153 16.12 11.72 -0.09
CA PHE A 153 16.81 12.94 0.27
C PHE A 153 15.91 14.04 0.86
N ALA A 154 15.16 13.80 1.87
CA ALA A 154 14.75 14.77 2.90
C ALA A 154 13.63 14.18 3.75
N GLN A 155 13.83 14.17 5.05
CA GLN A 155 12.79 13.85 6.03
C GLN A 155 11.66 14.86 5.96
N ILE A 156 10.51 14.45 5.47
CA ILE A 156 9.25 15.09 5.85
C ILE A 156 8.37 13.99 6.42
N THR A 157 8.44 13.85 7.73
CA THR A 157 7.45 13.13 8.50
C THR A 157 6.22 14.02 8.61
N GLN A 158 5.29 13.93 7.69
CA GLN A 158 3.95 14.41 8.00
C GLN A 158 3.28 13.33 8.84
N THR A 159 3.27 13.60 10.13
CA THR A 159 2.50 12.85 11.13
C THR A 159 1.02 13.04 10.81
N LEU A 160 0.45 12.11 10.08
CA LEU A 160 -1.00 11.96 10.06
C LEU A 160 -1.41 11.54 11.47
N ASN A 161 -2.32 12.29 12.05
CA ASN A 161 -2.73 12.21 13.45
C ASN A 161 -3.32 10.82 13.74
N PHE A 162 -2.49 9.94 14.28
CA PHE A 162 -2.87 8.61 14.73
C PHE A 162 -3.43 8.69 16.14
N ASN A 163 -4.68 9.01 16.31
CA ASN A 163 -5.37 8.70 17.54
C ASN A 163 -5.60 7.18 17.59
N ASN A 164 -4.78 6.50 18.39
CA ASN A 164 -4.81 5.10 18.80
C ASN A 164 -3.95 4.09 18.03
N ILE A 165 -2.67 4.34 17.82
CA ILE A 165 -1.71 3.23 17.79
C ILE A 165 -0.40 3.72 18.39
N GLY A 166 0.09 2.95 19.37
CA GLY A 166 1.31 3.22 20.09
C GLY A 166 2.50 3.37 19.17
N THR A 167 3.34 4.31 19.53
CA THR A 167 4.67 4.60 19.03
C THR A 167 5.42 3.32 18.73
N VAL A 168 5.72 3.07 17.47
CA VAL A 168 6.71 2.08 17.11
C VAL A 168 7.69 2.73 16.13
N ILE A 169 8.84 2.96 16.71
CA ILE A 169 10.19 3.02 16.19
C ILE A 169 10.62 4.36 15.61
N GLY A 170 11.49 4.97 16.44
CA GLY A 170 12.50 5.94 16.05
C GLY A 170 13.59 5.32 15.19
#